data_009ef1d335c7f69781281b327368840b
#
_entry.id   009ef1d335c7f69781281b327368840b
#
_cell.length_a   1.000
_cell.length_b   1.000
_cell.length_c   1.000
_cell.angle_alpha   90.00
_cell.angle_beta   90.00
_cell.angle_gamma   90.00
#
_symmetry.space_group_name_H-M   'P 1'
#
loop_
_entity.id
_entity.type
_entity.pdbx_description
1 polymer ?
#
loop_
_entity_poly.entity_id
_entity_poly.type
_entity_poly.pdbx_seq_one_letter_code
_entity_poly.pdbx_strand_id
1 'polypeptide(L)'
;MTPFNLHSLRQSFAIGFACTLLSTAAWAGRPLSVDDADVNDVGHGHVEMWFERTLGPSRSMIVAPAYSPVEGIEIAAAVARDTTAPATSMAIQAKWRITPVQEEGCNFGASASLAKTRGESGNTTAVTGLMTCNMPIGTVNVNLGALRAAGESTMATWGLSLSHAFGSVTGHVEAFGQQHEKATFQVGARYDIAKNIQIDGTVGRSDGQTLYSAGLKVGF
;
A
#
# COMPACT_ATOMS: atom_id res chain seq x y z
N MET A 1 42.75 -20.45 -0.92
CA MET A 1 42.13 -19.13 -1.22
C MET A 1 41.08 -19.35 -2.25
N THR A 2 39.83 -19.48 -1.86
CA THR A 2 38.67 -19.64 -2.77
C THR A 2 38.18 -18.24 -3.20
N PRO A 3 37.94 -17.97 -4.46
CA PRO A 3 37.50 -16.66 -4.92
C PRO A 3 36.06 -16.40 -4.43
N PHE A 4 35.89 -15.28 -3.75
CA PHE A 4 34.60 -14.76 -3.31
C PHE A 4 33.72 -14.48 -4.56
N ASN A 5 32.60 -15.17 -4.65
CA ASN A 5 31.72 -15.07 -5.79
C ASN A 5 30.81 -13.84 -5.68
N LEU A 6 31.21 -12.74 -6.32
CA LEU A 6 30.47 -11.46 -6.36
C LEU A 6 29.08 -11.54 -7.03
N HIS A 7 28.77 -12.65 -7.70
CA HIS A 7 27.46 -12.84 -8.36
C HIS A 7 26.33 -13.10 -7.36
N SER A 8 26.60 -13.74 -6.22
CA SER A 8 25.58 -14.04 -5.21
C SER A 8 25.11 -12.79 -4.45
N LEU A 9 25.99 -11.81 -4.25
CA LEU A 9 25.62 -10.54 -3.59
C LEU A 9 24.70 -9.66 -4.46
N ARG A 10 24.88 -9.69 -5.79
CA ARG A 10 24.03 -8.92 -6.71
C ARG A 10 22.62 -9.50 -6.83
N GLN A 11 22.46 -10.81 -6.75
CA GLN A 11 21.16 -11.46 -6.78
C GLN A 11 20.37 -11.25 -5.48
N SER A 12 21.01 -11.31 -4.33
CA SER A 12 20.35 -11.03 -3.04
C SER A 12 19.91 -9.57 -2.90
N PHE A 13 20.65 -8.62 -3.48
CA PHE A 13 20.26 -7.21 -3.50
C PHE A 13 19.09 -6.94 -4.46
N ALA A 14 18.99 -7.66 -5.58
CA ALA A 14 17.90 -7.52 -6.55
C ALA A 14 16.58 -8.12 -6.02
N ILE A 15 16.64 -9.24 -5.29
CA ILE A 15 15.46 -9.92 -4.72
C ILE A 15 14.87 -9.10 -3.56
N GLY A 16 15.70 -8.56 -2.67
CA GLY A 16 15.26 -7.65 -1.61
C GLY A 16 14.59 -6.38 -2.14
N PHE A 17 15.01 -5.93 -3.33
CA PHE A 17 14.51 -4.70 -3.94
C PHE A 17 13.15 -4.88 -4.64
N ALA A 18 12.90 -6.02 -5.28
CA ALA A 18 11.61 -6.30 -5.93
C ALA A 18 10.50 -6.54 -4.88
N CYS A 19 10.82 -7.11 -3.72
CA CYS A 19 9.87 -7.26 -2.61
C CYS A 19 9.48 -5.91 -1.97
N THR A 20 10.37 -4.92 -1.94
CA THR A 20 10.04 -3.59 -1.40
C THR A 20 9.05 -2.82 -2.27
N LEU A 21 9.01 -3.06 -3.59
CA LEU A 21 8.05 -2.42 -4.50
C LEU A 21 6.59 -2.87 -4.24
N LEU A 22 6.39 -4.09 -3.73
CA LEU A 22 5.06 -4.62 -3.43
C LEU A 22 4.72 -4.57 -1.94
N SER A 23 5.71 -4.48 -1.05
CA SER A 23 5.48 -4.40 0.39
C SER A 23 4.95 -3.03 0.85
N THR A 24 5.14 -1.99 0.03
CA THR A 24 4.51 -0.68 0.27
C THR A 24 3.15 -0.52 -0.42
N ALA A 25 2.75 -1.48 -1.25
CA ALA A 25 1.39 -1.55 -1.76
C ALA A 25 0.46 -2.21 -0.72
N ALA A 26 0.42 -1.71 0.51
CA ALA A 26 -0.81 -1.73 1.26
C ALA A 26 -1.79 -0.92 0.40
N TRP A 27 -2.86 -1.54 -0.03
CA TRP A 27 -3.87 -0.94 -0.91
C TRP A 27 -4.81 -0.09 -0.06
N ALA A 28 -4.19 0.80 0.72
CA ALA A 28 -4.88 1.86 1.40
C ALA A 28 -5.56 2.73 0.36
N GLY A 29 -6.73 3.23 0.66
CA GLY A 29 -7.28 4.30 -0.14
C GLY A 29 -6.26 5.43 -0.24
N ARG A 30 -5.77 5.69 -1.48
CA ARG A 30 -4.77 6.73 -1.72
C ARG A 30 -5.09 8.03 -0.95
N PRO A 31 -4.10 8.74 -0.43
CA PRO A 31 -2.63 8.60 -0.61
C PRO A 31 -1.92 7.77 0.46
N LEU A 32 -2.64 7.10 1.35
CA LEU A 32 -2.06 6.36 2.47
C LEU A 32 -1.40 5.04 2.01
N SER A 33 -0.35 4.63 2.70
CA SER A 33 0.21 3.28 2.65
C SER A 33 -0.35 2.39 3.76
N VAL A 34 -0.87 3.00 4.83
CA VAL A 34 -1.59 2.33 5.92
C VAL A 34 -3.06 2.24 5.54
N ASP A 35 -3.53 1.02 5.29
CA ASP A 35 -4.89 0.75 4.79
C ASP A 35 -5.95 1.02 5.86
N ASP A 36 -7.14 1.40 5.43
CA ASP A 36 -8.33 1.52 6.26
C ASP A 36 -9.15 0.21 6.31
N ALA A 37 -10.07 0.12 7.25
CA ALA A 37 -11.00 -1.01 7.37
C ALA A 37 -12.24 -0.87 6.45
N ASP A 38 -12.35 0.23 5.71
CA ASP A 38 -13.50 0.51 4.87
C ASP A 38 -13.39 -0.17 3.51
N VAL A 39 -14.54 -0.42 2.89
CA VAL A 39 -14.70 -0.95 1.54
C VAL A 39 -15.70 -0.09 0.78
N ASN A 40 -15.65 -0.10 -0.55
CA ASN A 40 -16.66 0.58 -1.35
C ASN A 40 -18.08 0.06 -1.04
N ASP A 41 -19.08 0.89 -1.31
CA ASP A 41 -20.48 0.47 -1.32
C ASP A 41 -20.72 -0.61 -2.39
N VAL A 42 -21.74 -1.44 -2.17
CA VAL A 42 -22.11 -2.51 -3.13
C VAL A 42 -22.40 -1.92 -4.51
N GLY A 43 -21.80 -2.51 -5.53
CA GLY A 43 -21.97 -2.07 -6.91
C GLY A 43 -21.13 -0.85 -7.31
N HIS A 44 -20.31 -0.33 -6.38
CA HIS A 44 -19.39 0.78 -6.62
C HIS A 44 -17.94 0.31 -6.62
N GLY A 45 -17.10 1.12 -7.23
CA GLY A 45 -15.69 0.88 -7.31
C GLY A 45 -14.89 2.15 -7.57
N HIS A 46 -13.60 1.99 -7.69
CA HIS A 46 -12.70 3.07 -8.07
C HIS A 46 -11.52 2.54 -8.88
N VAL A 47 -10.86 3.44 -9.58
CA VAL A 47 -9.54 3.20 -10.16
C VAL A 47 -8.58 4.22 -9.56
N GLU A 48 -7.48 3.72 -9.01
CA GLU A 48 -6.36 4.53 -8.55
C GLU A 48 -5.21 4.42 -9.54
N MET A 49 -4.56 5.55 -9.79
CA MET A 49 -3.36 5.62 -10.64
C MET A 49 -2.35 6.51 -9.95
N TRP A 50 -1.10 6.05 -9.83
CA TRP A 50 -0.07 6.88 -9.22
C TRP A 50 1.31 6.59 -9.77
N PHE A 51 2.15 7.59 -9.62
CA PHE A 51 3.58 7.50 -9.77
C PHE A 51 4.23 7.58 -8.39
N GLU A 52 5.22 6.74 -8.15
CA GLU A 52 5.98 6.76 -6.91
C GLU A 52 7.47 6.56 -7.15
N ARG A 53 8.26 7.15 -6.24
CA ARG A 53 9.64 6.81 -6.02
C ARG A 53 9.76 6.17 -4.65
N THR A 54 10.21 4.93 -4.65
CA THR A 54 10.49 4.13 -3.46
C THR A 54 11.99 4.16 -3.13
N LEU A 55 12.43 3.25 -2.26
CA LEU A 55 13.84 3.11 -1.90
C LEU A 55 14.71 2.77 -3.13
N GLY A 56 15.90 3.35 -3.19
CA GLY A 56 16.82 3.16 -4.31
C GLY A 56 16.49 4.02 -5.55
N PRO A 57 16.90 3.60 -6.75
CA PRO A 57 16.64 4.31 -7.99
C PRO A 57 15.24 4.04 -8.56
N SER A 58 14.49 3.12 -7.99
CA SER A 58 13.23 2.64 -8.55
C SER A 58 12.14 3.72 -8.58
N ARG A 59 11.43 3.73 -9.69
CA ARG A 59 10.27 4.60 -9.93
C ARG A 59 9.20 3.77 -10.61
N SER A 60 8.00 3.79 -10.08
CA SER A 60 6.92 2.95 -10.58
C SER A 60 5.69 3.76 -10.96
N MET A 61 5.03 3.33 -12.01
CA MET A 61 3.65 3.71 -12.32
C MET A 61 2.74 2.55 -11.98
N ILE A 62 1.69 2.82 -11.23
CA ILE A 62 0.75 1.82 -10.75
C ILE A 62 -0.65 2.19 -11.19
N VAL A 63 -1.45 1.19 -11.56
CA VAL A 63 -2.89 1.28 -11.80
C VAL A 63 -3.58 0.18 -11.00
N ALA A 64 -4.56 0.57 -10.20
CA ALA A 64 -5.23 -0.30 -9.25
C ALA A 64 -6.76 -0.09 -9.25
N PRO A 65 -7.52 -0.86 -10.03
CA PRO A 65 -8.98 -0.92 -9.89
C PRO A 65 -9.39 -1.72 -8.66
N ALA A 66 -10.47 -1.25 -8.00
CA ALA A 66 -11.16 -1.94 -6.92
C ALA A 66 -12.68 -1.87 -7.11
N TYR A 67 -13.39 -2.90 -6.64
CA TYR A 67 -14.85 -3.01 -6.78
C TYR A 67 -15.44 -3.84 -5.64
N SER A 68 -16.61 -3.44 -5.14
CA SER A 68 -17.34 -4.17 -4.11
C SER A 68 -18.55 -4.90 -4.70
N PRO A 69 -18.44 -6.22 -4.96
CA PRO A 69 -19.52 -7.02 -5.54
C PRO A 69 -20.63 -7.33 -4.55
N VAL A 70 -20.32 -7.39 -3.26
CA VAL A 70 -21.24 -7.65 -2.16
C VAL A 70 -20.88 -6.81 -0.94
N GLU A 71 -21.82 -6.65 -0.02
CA GLU A 71 -21.61 -5.83 1.18
C GLU A 71 -20.42 -6.34 2.00
N GLY A 72 -19.57 -5.39 2.41
CA GLY A 72 -18.41 -5.66 3.25
C GLY A 72 -17.23 -6.33 2.55
N ILE A 73 -17.31 -6.63 1.26
CA ILE A 73 -16.20 -7.25 0.50
C ILE A 73 -15.79 -6.35 -0.66
N GLU A 74 -14.50 -6.07 -0.74
CA GLU A 74 -13.88 -5.40 -1.87
C GLU A 74 -12.83 -6.30 -2.51
N ILE A 75 -12.83 -6.35 -3.82
CA ILE A 75 -11.82 -7.06 -4.64
C ILE A 75 -11.08 -6.03 -5.45
N ALA A 76 -9.77 -6.10 -5.43
CA ALA A 76 -8.90 -5.19 -6.15
C ALA A 76 -7.84 -5.94 -6.94
N ALA A 77 -7.36 -5.30 -8.00
CA ALA A 77 -6.22 -5.76 -8.79
C ALA A 77 -5.25 -4.59 -9.01
N ALA A 78 -3.95 -4.83 -9.15
CA ALA A 78 -2.98 -3.81 -9.55
C ALA A 78 -1.99 -4.32 -10.58
N VAL A 79 -1.52 -3.37 -11.36
CA VAL A 79 -0.35 -3.53 -12.21
C VAL A 79 0.62 -2.41 -11.89
N ALA A 80 1.83 -2.78 -11.51
CA ALA A 80 2.94 -1.85 -11.28
C ALA A 80 4.01 -2.06 -12.35
N ARG A 81 4.45 -0.96 -12.96
CA ARG A 81 5.55 -0.94 -13.93
C ARG A 81 6.70 -0.11 -13.39
N ASP A 82 7.85 -0.74 -13.17
CA ASP A 82 9.09 0.00 -12.90
C ASP A 82 9.54 0.72 -14.17
N THR A 83 9.83 2.01 -14.06
CA THR A 83 10.27 2.86 -15.19
C THR A 83 11.79 2.93 -15.32
N THR A 84 12.53 2.41 -14.32
CA THR A 84 14.00 2.39 -14.28
C THR A 84 14.58 1.02 -14.59
N ALA A 85 13.79 -0.05 -14.38
CA ALA A 85 14.12 -1.43 -14.74
C ALA A 85 12.94 -2.06 -15.49
N PRO A 86 13.16 -3.01 -16.41
CA PRO A 86 12.08 -3.64 -17.18
C PRO A 86 11.29 -4.66 -16.33
N ALA A 87 10.83 -4.26 -15.15
CA ALA A 87 10.04 -5.08 -14.25
C ALA A 87 8.55 -4.69 -14.29
N THR A 88 7.69 -5.69 -14.28
CA THR A 88 6.23 -5.52 -14.16
C THR A 88 5.73 -6.46 -13.10
N SER A 89 4.99 -5.93 -12.14
CA SER A 89 4.37 -6.69 -11.08
C SER A 89 2.85 -6.62 -11.19
N MET A 90 2.18 -7.68 -10.81
CA MET A 90 0.72 -7.78 -10.76
C MET A 90 0.33 -8.26 -9.38
N ALA A 91 -0.79 -7.76 -8.87
CA ALA A 91 -1.34 -8.20 -7.61
C ALA A 91 -2.86 -8.27 -7.65
N ILE A 92 -3.41 -9.13 -6.79
CA ILE A 92 -4.84 -9.17 -6.46
C ILE A 92 -4.98 -9.09 -4.94
N GLN A 93 -6.06 -8.45 -4.48
CA GLN A 93 -6.39 -8.33 -3.06
C GLN A 93 -7.89 -8.58 -2.87
N ALA A 94 -8.22 -9.19 -1.74
CA ALA A 94 -9.56 -9.16 -1.17
C ALA A 94 -9.49 -8.44 0.18
N LYS A 95 -10.38 -7.49 0.42
CA LYS A 95 -10.57 -6.80 1.68
C LYS A 95 -11.96 -7.12 2.21
N TRP A 96 -12.05 -7.38 3.50
CA TRP A 96 -13.28 -7.67 4.21
C TRP A 96 -13.45 -6.69 5.37
N ARG A 97 -14.54 -5.91 5.35
CA ARG A 97 -15.00 -5.14 6.50
C ARG A 97 -15.76 -6.07 7.45
N ILE A 98 -15.22 -6.30 8.64
CA ILE A 98 -15.73 -7.26 9.62
C ILE A 98 -16.86 -6.63 10.45
N THR A 99 -16.69 -5.36 10.85
CA THR A 99 -17.70 -4.63 11.65
C THR A 99 -18.62 -3.80 10.76
N PRO A 100 -19.87 -3.54 11.17
CA PRO A 100 -20.70 -2.52 10.54
C PRO A 100 -20.02 -1.16 10.55
N VAL A 101 -20.32 -0.31 9.56
CA VAL A 101 -19.80 1.07 9.51
C VAL A 101 -20.23 1.83 10.75
N GLN A 102 -19.27 2.47 11.40
CA GLN A 102 -19.49 3.38 12.53
C GLN A 102 -18.93 4.75 12.16
N GLU A 103 -19.78 5.79 12.25
CA GLU A 103 -19.34 7.16 12.00
C GLU A 103 -18.43 7.65 13.14
N GLU A 104 -18.67 7.20 14.37
CA GLU A 104 -17.82 7.41 15.53
C GLU A 104 -17.37 6.05 16.12
N GLY A 105 -16.13 5.98 16.57
CA GLY A 105 -15.55 4.73 17.11
C GLY A 105 -14.66 3.99 16.14
N CYS A 106 -14.48 2.69 16.33
CA CYS A 106 -13.52 1.91 15.59
C CYS A 106 -14.18 0.82 14.72
N ASN A 107 -13.80 0.77 13.46
CA ASN A 107 -14.14 -0.27 12.50
C ASN A 107 -12.97 -1.24 12.36
N PHE A 108 -13.28 -2.51 12.13
CA PHE A 108 -12.29 -3.57 11.94
C PHE A 108 -12.49 -4.26 10.59
N GLY A 109 -11.38 -4.59 9.97
CA GLY A 109 -11.34 -5.30 8.71
C GLY A 109 -10.14 -6.24 8.62
N ALA A 110 -10.06 -6.95 7.52
CA ALA A 110 -8.91 -7.78 7.16
C ALA A 110 -8.70 -7.73 5.64
N SER A 111 -7.46 -7.87 5.20
CA SER A 111 -7.15 -8.04 3.79
C SER A 111 -6.20 -9.22 3.57
N ALA A 112 -6.28 -9.82 2.37
CA ALA A 112 -5.35 -10.82 1.90
C ALA A 112 -4.97 -10.49 0.45
N SER A 113 -3.68 -10.60 0.13
CA SER A 113 -3.17 -10.30 -1.20
C SER A 113 -2.20 -11.34 -1.71
N LEU A 114 -2.14 -11.45 -3.03
CA LEU A 114 -1.20 -12.26 -3.79
C LEU A 114 -0.59 -11.40 -4.89
N ALA A 115 0.74 -11.35 -4.94
CA ALA A 115 1.46 -10.58 -5.94
C ALA A 115 2.51 -11.43 -6.65
N LYS A 116 2.82 -11.06 -7.91
CA LYS A 116 3.83 -11.71 -8.73
C LYS A 116 4.56 -10.69 -9.59
N THR A 117 5.88 -10.77 -9.60
CA THR A 117 6.73 -10.03 -10.53
C THR A 117 7.07 -10.90 -11.74
N ARG A 118 6.92 -10.34 -12.93
CA ARG A 118 7.23 -11.04 -14.18
C ARG A 118 8.73 -11.36 -14.25
N GLY A 119 9.06 -12.62 -14.52
CA GLY A 119 10.46 -13.09 -14.60
C GLY A 119 11.02 -13.57 -13.26
N GLU A 120 10.31 -13.40 -12.15
CA GLU A 120 10.68 -13.96 -10.87
C GLU A 120 9.96 -15.28 -10.58
N SER A 121 10.64 -16.18 -9.86
CA SER A 121 10.04 -17.44 -9.41
C SER A 121 9.26 -17.23 -8.12
N GLY A 122 8.02 -17.73 -8.08
CA GLY A 122 7.15 -17.69 -6.90
C GLY A 122 6.28 -16.43 -6.80
N ASN A 123 5.58 -16.32 -5.68
CA ASN A 123 4.63 -15.26 -5.40
C ASN A 123 4.92 -14.63 -4.04
N THR A 124 4.50 -13.38 -3.86
CA THR A 124 4.43 -12.72 -2.55
C THR A 124 2.99 -12.80 -2.06
N THR A 125 2.79 -13.20 -0.80
CA THR A 125 1.49 -13.26 -0.14
C THR A 125 1.50 -12.38 1.09
N ALA A 126 0.39 -11.69 1.39
CA ALA A 126 0.24 -10.95 2.63
C ALA A 126 -1.17 -11.13 3.21
N VAL A 127 -1.27 -11.05 4.51
CA VAL A 127 -2.53 -10.93 5.26
C VAL A 127 -2.37 -9.83 6.29
N THR A 128 -3.41 -8.98 6.43
CA THR A 128 -3.35 -7.79 7.30
C THR A 128 -4.67 -7.63 8.03
N GLY A 129 -4.61 -7.47 9.35
CA GLY A 129 -5.71 -6.96 10.15
C GLY A 129 -5.71 -5.44 10.10
N LEU A 130 -6.89 -4.85 9.93
CA LEU A 130 -7.13 -3.43 9.72
C LEU A 130 -8.01 -2.88 10.84
N MET A 131 -7.66 -1.72 11.36
CA MET A 131 -8.48 -0.97 12.30
C MET A 131 -8.52 0.50 11.87
N THR A 132 -9.71 1.06 11.77
CA THR A 132 -9.96 2.48 11.49
C THR A 132 -10.79 3.07 12.62
N CYS A 133 -10.26 4.06 13.32
CA CYS A 133 -10.95 4.75 14.41
C CYS A 133 -11.24 6.20 14.03
N ASN A 134 -12.51 6.57 13.96
CA ASN A 134 -12.96 7.94 13.76
C ASN A 134 -13.05 8.65 15.11
N MET A 135 -12.29 9.73 15.26
CA MET A 135 -12.18 10.52 16.49
C MET A 135 -12.31 12.00 16.17
N PRO A 136 -12.63 12.88 17.15
CA PRO A 136 -12.74 14.32 16.91
C PRO A 136 -11.47 14.97 16.33
N ILE A 137 -10.29 14.39 16.59
CA ILE A 137 -9.01 14.89 16.04
C ILE A 137 -8.72 14.38 14.63
N GLY A 138 -9.54 13.48 14.08
CA GLY A 138 -9.35 12.86 12.78
C GLY A 138 -9.48 11.35 12.80
N THR A 139 -9.12 10.72 11.71
CA THR A 139 -9.17 9.26 11.53
C THR A 139 -7.80 8.64 11.76
N VAL A 140 -7.74 7.63 12.64
CA VAL A 140 -6.54 6.83 12.89
C VAL A 140 -6.71 5.46 12.28
N ASN A 141 -5.74 5.02 11.46
CA ASN A 141 -5.67 3.65 10.96
C ASN A 141 -4.49 2.91 11.58
N VAL A 142 -4.71 1.65 11.91
CA VAL A 142 -3.69 0.72 12.40
C VAL A 142 -3.74 -0.56 11.60
N ASN A 143 -2.59 -0.97 11.09
CA ASN A 143 -2.42 -2.23 10.36
C ASN A 143 -1.42 -3.13 11.09
N LEU A 144 -1.77 -4.40 11.22
CA LEU A 144 -0.88 -5.45 11.72
C LEU A 144 -1.02 -6.67 10.82
N GLY A 145 0.10 -7.15 10.28
CA GLY A 145 0.04 -8.19 9.27
C GLY A 145 1.27 -9.08 9.21
N ALA A 146 1.23 -9.97 8.24
CA ALA A 146 2.32 -10.85 7.88
C ALA A 146 2.47 -10.89 6.36
N LEU A 147 3.70 -10.83 5.89
CA LEU A 147 4.08 -10.90 4.49
C LEU A 147 5.09 -12.03 4.29
N ARG A 148 4.92 -12.77 3.20
CA ARG A 148 5.86 -13.80 2.78
C ARG A 148 6.17 -13.67 1.29
N ALA A 149 7.40 -13.34 0.97
CA ALA A 149 7.92 -13.41 -0.39
C ALA A 149 8.37 -14.83 -0.74
N ALA A 150 8.47 -15.13 -2.04
CA ALA A 150 8.92 -16.45 -2.51
C ALA A 150 10.35 -16.75 -2.04
N GLY A 151 10.53 -17.90 -1.38
CA GLY A 151 11.84 -18.32 -0.85
C GLY A 151 12.27 -17.64 0.45
N GLU A 152 11.47 -16.70 0.98
CA GLU A 152 11.77 -15.96 2.20
C GLU A 152 10.94 -16.44 3.40
N SER A 153 11.42 -16.11 4.59
CA SER A 153 10.67 -16.29 5.83
C SER A 153 9.50 -15.31 5.90
N THR A 154 8.45 -15.69 6.62
CA THR A 154 7.34 -14.76 6.91
C THR A 154 7.84 -13.64 7.81
N MET A 155 7.54 -12.40 7.44
CA MET A 155 7.88 -11.18 8.17
C MET A 155 6.62 -10.51 8.70
N ALA A 156 6.67 -9.99 9.93
CA ALA A 156 5.60 -9.16 10.47
C ALA A 156 5.62 -7.78 9.80
N THR A 157 4.43 -7.24 9.52
CA THR A 157 4.23 -5.88 8.99
C THR A 157 3.38 -5.05 9.94
N TRP A 158 3.57 -3.75 9.95
CA TRP A 158 2.81 -2.84 10.78
C TRP A 158 2.65 -1.48 10.11
N GLY A 159 1.59 -0.75 10.47
CA GLY A 159 1.34 0.61 10.01
C GLY A 159 0.47 1.39 10.99
N LEU A 160 0.70 2.69 11.05
CA LEU A 160 -0.07 3.66 11.82
C LEU A 160 -0.22 4.93 11.00
N SER A 161 -1.44 5.45 10.86
CA SER A 161 -1.69 6.74 10.22
C SER A 161 -2.67 7.58 11.02
N LEU A 162 -2.55 8.89 10.87
CA LEU A 162 -3.53 9.88 11.32
C LEU A 162 -3.84 10.81 10.15
N SER A 163 -5.11 10.98 9.85
CA SER A 163 -5.59 11.93 8.84
C SER A 163 -6.62 12.88 9.43
N HIS A 164 -6.65 14.13 8.94
CA HIS A 164 -7.62 15.14 9.34
C HIS A 164 -8.09 15.94 8.12
N ALA A 165 -9.41 16.14 8.03
CA ALA A 165 -10.03 16.88 6.95
C ALA A 165 -10.13 18.38 7.26
N PHE A 166 -9.71 19.20 6.30
CA PHE A 166 -9.80 20.66 6.31
C PHE A 166 -10.62 21.11 5.08
N GLY A 167 -11.93 20.89 5.14
CA GLY A 167 -12.81 21.09 3.98
C GLY A 167 -12.52 20.05 2.89
N SER A 168 -12.18 20.51 1.67
CA SER A 168 -11.86 19.62 0.54
C SER A 168 -10.44 19.03 0.57
N VAL A 169 -9.62 19.45 1.52
CA VAL A 169 -8.25 18.93 1.69
C VAL A 169 -8.22 18.02 2.91
N THR A 170 -7.65 16.82 2.78
CA THR A 170 -7.34 15.95 3.92
C THR A 170 -5.83 15.81 4.01
N GLY A 171 -5.25 16.28 5.11
CA GLY A 171 -3.85 16.06 5.44
C GLY A 171 -3.67 14.73 6.18
N HIS A 172 -2.50 14.07 6.04
CA HIS A 172 -2.17 12.88 6.79
C HIS A 172 -0.69 12.79 7.13
N VAL A 173 -0.42 12.03 8.17
CA VAL A 173 0.90 11.56 8.56
C VAL A 173 0.83 10.06 8.79
N GLU A 174 1.87 9.32 8.40
CA GLU A 174 1.91 7.89 8.63
C GLU A 174 3.32 7.36 8.90
N ALA A 175 3.38 6.25 9.61
CA ALA A 175 4.57 5.45 9.87
C ALA A 175 4.24 3.98 9.63
N PHE A 176 5.09 3.28 8.88
CA PHE A 176 4.90 1.87 8.60
C PHE A 176 6.23 1.16 8.34
N GLY A 177 6.20 -0.15 8.38
CA GLY A 177 7.39 -0.95 8.16
C GLY A 177 7.14 -2.44 8.28
N GLN A 178 8.22 -3.18 8.12
CA GLN A 178 8.25 -4.63 8.31
C GLN A 178 9.40 -5.05 9.20
N GLN A 179 9.31 -6.26 9.72
CA GLN A 179 10.32 -6.85 10.59
C GLN A 179 11.70 -6.83 9.91
N HIS A 180 12.73 -6.46 10.67
CA HIS A 180 14.13 -6.34 10.23
C HIS A 180 14.43 -5.19 9.27
N GLU A 181 13.46 -4.32 8.96
CA GLU A 181 13.66 -3.13 8.14
C GLU A 181 13.45 -1.83 8.93
N LYS A 182 13.99 -0.74 8.41
CA LYS A 182 13.77 0.59 8.97
C LYS A 182 12.37 1.08 8.65
N ALA A 183 11.74 1.71 9.62
CA ALA A 183 10.44 2.32 9.43
C ALA A 183 10.48 3.41 8.35
N THR A 184 9.39 3.52 7.61
CA THR A 184 9.08 4.63 6.71
C THR A 184 8.20 5.62 7.45
N PHE A 185 8.51 6.90 7.33
CA PHE A 185 7.68 8.01 7.81
C PHE A 185 7.31 8.88 6.61
N GLN A 186 6.04 9.19 6.47
CA GLN A 186 5.60 10.08 5.40
C GLN A 186 4.45 11.00 5.82
N VAL A 187 4.35 12.11 5.10
CA VAL A 187 3.27 13.08 5.20
C VAL A 187 2.71 13.33 3.82
N GLY A 188 1.46 13.67 3.74
CA GLY A 188 0.84 13.97 2.46
C GLY A 188 -0.52 14.61 2.61
N ALA A 189 -1.14 14.83 1.47
CA ALA A 189 -2.49 15.36 1.40
C ALA A 189 -3.23 14.81 0.19
N ARG A 190 -4.55 14.81 0.28
CA ARG A 190 -5.48 14.61 -0.83
C ARG A 190 -6.39 15.81 -0.98
N TYR A 191 -6.82 16.05 -2.21
CA TYR A 191 -7.78 17.09 -2.56
C TYR A 191 -8.89 16.50 -3.44
N ASP A 192 -10.13 16.64 -2.97
CA ASP A 192 -11.30 16.19 -3.71
C ASP A 192 -11.70 17.27 -4.72
N ILE A 193 -11.36 17.05 -6.01
CA ILE A 193 -11.68 17.97 -7.12
C ILE A 193 -13.17 17.93 -7.42
N ALA A 194 -13.76 16.73 -7.34
CA ALA A 194 -15.18 16.48 -7.54
C ALA A 194 -15.63 15.32 -6.64
N LYS A 195 -16.93 15.06 -6.57
CA LYS A 195 -17.51 14.01 -5.71
C LYS A 195 -16.83 12.64 -5.83
N ASN A 196 -16.32 12.32 -7.03
CA ASN A 196 -15.69 11.02 -7.32
C ASN A 196 -14.28 11.15 -7.91
N ILE A 197 -13.65 12.31 -7.83
CA ILE A 197 -12.30 12.56 -8.37
C ILE A 197 -11.44 13.19 -7.29
N GLN A 198 -10.36 12.51 -6.94
CA GLN A 198 -9.38 12.93 -5.94
C GLN A 198 -7.99 12.97 -6.58
N ILE A 199 -7.22 13.98 -6.26
CA ILE A 199 -5.76 13.99 -6.47
C ILE A 199 -5.05 13.95 -5.12
N ASP A 200 -3.85 13.43 -5.11
CA ASP A 200 -3.08 13.26 -3.89
C ASP A 200 -1.57 13.30 -4.11
N GLY A 201 -0.85 13.46 -3.03
CA GLY A 201 0.60 13.37 -3.02
C GLY A 201 1.17 13.15 -1.63
N THR A 202 2.31 12.46 -1.58
CA THR A 202 3.05 12.18 -0.34
C THR A 202 4.53 12.49 -0.51
N VAL A 203 5.18 12.81 0.58
CA VAL A 203 6.63 12.83 0.71
C VAL A 203 7.02 12.12 2.01
N GLY A 204 8.04 11.30 1.96
CA GLY A 204 8.48 10.51 3.10
C GLY A 204 9.97 10.25 3.13
N ARG A 205 10.38 9.54 4.16
CA ARG A 205 11.76 9.13 4.37
C ARG A 205 11.83 7.73 4.98
N SER A 206 12.72 6.92 4.41
CA SER A 206 13.08 5.62 4.94
C SER A 206 14.55 5.37 4.62
N ASP A 207 15.28 4.79 5.56
CA ASP A 207 16.71 4.45 5.41
C ASP A 207 17.58 5.58 4.82
N GLY A 208 17.33 6.84 5.23
CA GLY A 208 18.04 8.01 4.73
C GLY A 208 17.65 8.47 3.33
N GLN A 209 16.75 7.77 2.63
CA GLN A 209 16.28 8.09 1.29
C GLN A 209 14.94 8.82 1.33
N THR A 210 14.75 9.75 0.41
CA THR A 210 13.48 10.45 0.23
C THR A 210 12.58 9.67 -0.74
N LEU A 211 11.35 9.44 -0.32
CA LEU A 211 10.26 8.81 -1.05
C LEU A 211 9.26 9.89 -1.45
N TYR A 212 8.56 9.71 -2.55
CA TYR A 212 7.42 10.56 -2.89
C TYR A 212 6.44 9.85 -3.82
N SER A 213 5.19 10.25 -3.76
CA SER A 213 4.17 9.79 -4.70
C SER A 213 3.23 10.92 -5.09
N ALA A 214 2.61 10.78 -6.26
CA ALA A 214 1.51 11.61 -6.70
C ALA A 214 0.50 10.74 -7.44
N GLY A 215 -0.78 10.94 -7.20
CA GLY A 215 -1.82 10.07 -7.72
C GLY A 215 -3.16 10.73 -7.99
N LEU A 216 -4.01 9.93 -8.59
CA LEU A 216 -5.39 10.23 -8.95
C LEU A 216 -6.25 9.04 -8.58
N LYS A 217 -7.41 9.28 -7.97
CA LYS A 217 -8.48 8.31 -7.74
C LYS A 217 -9.74 8.75 -8.43
N VAL A 218 -10.39 7.84 -9.15
CA VAL A 218 -11.68 8.08 -9.82
C VAL A 218 -12.65 6.99 -9.40
N GLY A 219 -13.74 7.38 -8.73
CA GLY A 219 -14.84 6.51 -8.32
C GLY A 219 -15.91 6.35 -9.41
N PHE A 220 -16.61 5.21 -9.42
CA PHE A 220 -17.74 4.88 -10.31
C PHE A 220 -18.77 4.00 -9.62
#